data_ddaa3f0c00b0713b1aa54fd0a4f16ed9
#
_entry.id   ddaa3f0c00b0713b1aa54fd0a4f16ed9
#
_cell.length_a   1.000
_cell.length_b   1.000
_cell.length_c   1.000
_cell.angle_alpha   90.00
_cell.angle_beta   90.00
_cell.angle_gamma   90.00
#
_symmetry.space_group_name_H-M   'P 1'
#
loop_
_entity.id
_entity.type
_entity.pdbx_description
1 polymer ?
#
loop_
_entity_poly.entity_id
_entity_poly.type
_entity_poly.pdbx_seq_one_letter_code
_entity_poly.pdbx_strand_id
1 'polypeptide(L)'
;RELKGISKAVIRIITIGAGIAWILGAIALHITMSFPLSISFVIGGLFLITGPTVIQPLLKQAKVKRNVDSVLRWESIILDPIGPIIALTAFYVFQIFEEGIGFVVIILFILKLLAAILIGFGAAFLFNWLIGQDKIPQSLMPPIQFVFILLTFSICDEILSESGLLAVTIFGLMMARKKRHDLIFKESDHFIDNASSILVSTVFILITSSLTKDVLLNVLSWQLILFSLVMIVLVRPISVLLSTLGTEITKKERAVVALMAPRGIVVLTVAQFFSSLFMDDKIPMAQYITPVTFGLVFITVVIYGFGFTPLSKLFGVASTEPPGVIIVGESEFSFHLGINLRDHGIPVMMFNLFENTSEKAHEAGFEVFKGNLLSSNDRIYSDLLRYNKCILMTQSFIFNSLAFNELVPEFGLNNVDMMPVSFNDEQARNNLNGPIRNHILFDENHTPRWFNQFITQHNIVEVPAEDYEKITENDM
;
A
#
# COMPACT_ATOMS: atom_id res chain seq x y z
N ARG A 1 14.28 -1.02 6.61
CA ARG A 1 13.94 -1.66 7.91
C ARG A 1 12.68 -2.53 7.83
N GLU A 2 11.71 -2.21 6.97
CA GLU A 2 10.50 -3.03 6.73
C GLU A 2 10.83 -4.43 6.18
N LEU A 3 11.91 -4.56 5.42
CA LEU A 3 12.39 -5.84 4.87
C LEU A 3 13.15 -6.71 5.90
N LYS A 4 13.38 -6.22 7.12
CA LYS A 4 14.13 -6.98 8.13
C LYS A 4 13.27 -8.16 8.61
N GLY A 5 13.69 -9.39 8.30
CA GLY A 5 12.98 -10.63 8.60
C GLY A 5 12.18 -11.24 7.45
N ILE A 6 12.07 -10.55 6.30
CA ILE A 6 11.37 -11.06 5.09
C ILE A 6 12.19 -10.86 3.81
N SER A 7 13.37 -10.27 3.91
CA SER A 7 14.18 -9.87 2.76
C SER A 7 14.51 -11.02 1.81
N LYS A 8 14.80 -12.23 2.34
CA LYS A 8 15.08 -13.40 1.51
C LYS A 8 13.85 -13.85 0.72
N ALA A 9 12.66 -13.81 1.34
CA ALA A 9 11.42 -14.18 0.66
C ALA A 9 11.15 -13.20 -0.50
N VAL A 10 11.21 -11.89 -0.24
CA VAL A 10 10.98 -10.85 -1.25
C VAL A 10 11.97 -10.97 -2.40
N ILE A 11 13.27 -11.05 -2.13
CA ILE A 11 14.30 -11.14 -3.17
C ILE A 11 14.08 -12.40 -4.02
N ARG A 12 13.81 -13.55 -3.41
CA ARG A 12 13.60 -14.80 -4.15
C ARG A 12 12.33 -14.80 -4.99
N ILE A 13 11.24 -14.18 -4.50
CA ILE A 13 10.01 -14.04 -5.29
C ILE A 13 10.26 -13.17 -6.52
N ILE A 14 10.95 -12.04 -6.35
CA ILE A 14 11.23 -11.08 -7.43
C ILE A 14 12.23 -11.62 -8.45
N THR A 15 13.15 -12.50 -8.05
CA THR A 15 14.15 -13.09 -8.95
C THR A 15 13.73 -14.45 -9.46
N ILE A 16 13.83 -15.47 -8.63
CA ILE A 16 13.54 -16.87 -9.01
C ILE A 16 12.05 -17.04 -9.31
N GLY A 17 11.17 -16.50 -8.45
CA GLY A 17 9.73 -16.59 -8.62
C GLY A 17 9.26 -15.91 -9.90
N ALA A 18 9.76 -14.72 -10.18
CA ALA A 18 9.45 -14.00 -11.42
C ALA A 18 9.91 -14.77 -12.67
N GLY A 19 11.12 -15.32 -12.66
CA GLY A 19 11.60 -16.15 -13.77
C GLY A 19 10.74 -17.39 -14.03
N ILE A 20 10.36 -18.11 -12.95
CA ILE A 20 9.46 -19.27 -13.05
C ILE A 20 8.08 -18.84 -13.56
N ALA A 21 7.52 -17.77 -13.01
CA ALA A 21 6.21 -17.25 -13.40
C ALA A 21 6.19 -16.78 -14.87
N TRP A 22 7.27 -16.17 -15.34
CA TRP A 22 7.44 -15.75 -16.73
C TRP A 22 7.38 -16.96 -17.69
N ILE A 23 8.23 -17.96 -17.44
CA ILE A 23 8.30 -19.15 -18.29
C ILE A 23 6.97 -19.92 -18.28
N LEU A 24 6.42 -20.20 -17.09
CA LEU A 24 5.17 -20.92 -16.97
C LEU A 24 3.97 -20.13 -17.52
N GLY A 25 3.97 -18.81 -17.34
CA GLY A 25 2.93 -17.92 -17.91
C GLY A 25 2.96 -17.90 -19.43
N ALA A 26 4.14 -17.84 -20.04
CA ALA A 26 4.31 -17.92 -21.48
C ALA A 26 3.82 -19.28 -22.03
N ILE A 27 4.21 -20.37 -21.40
CA ILE A 27 3.78 -21.74 -21.78
C ILE A 27 2.26 -21.85 -21.62
N ALA A 28 1.70 -21.36 -20.52
CA ALA A 28 0.25 -21.38 -20.28
C ALA A 28 -0.51 -20.63 -21.39
N LEU A 29 -0.05 -19.43 -21.76
CA LEU A 29 -0.67 -18.65 -22.85
C LEU A 29 -0.60 -19.39 -24.20
N HIS A 30 0.57 -19.95 -24.53
CA HIS A 30 0.76 -20.73 -25.75
C HIS A 30 -0.20 -21.93 -25.82
N ILE A 31 -0.32 -22.72 -24.74
CA ILE A 31 -1.13 -23.95 -24.74
C ILE A 31 -2.63 -23.62 -24.70
N THR A 32 -3.06 -22.66 -23.90
CA THR A 32 -4.49 -22.41 -23.68
C THR A 32 -5.12 -21.50 -24.74
N MET A 33 -4.35 -20.56 -25.27
CA MET A 33 -4.84 -19.53 -26.19
C MET A 33 -4.26 -19.66 -27.61
N SER A 34 -3.35 -20.64 -27.84
CA SER A 34 -2.69 -20.89 -29.13
C SER A 34 -1.90 -19.72 -29.70
N PHE A 35 -1.41 -18.80 -28.83
CA PHE A 35 -0.51 -17.74 -29.26
C PHE A 35 0.84 -18.31 -29.71
N PRO A 36 1.51 -17.72 -30.71
CA PRO A 36 2.89 -18.06 -31.04
C PRO A 36 3.78 -17.98 -29.81
N LEU A 37 4.75 -18.91 -29.71
CA LEU A 37 5.59 -19.01 -28.52
C LEU A 37 6.39 -17.71 -28.25
N SER A 38 6.88 -17.08 -29.33
CA SER A 38 7.58 -15.78 -29.28
C SER A 38 6.75 -14.69 -28.61
N ILE A 39 5.51 -14.48 -29.09
CA ILE A 39 4.58 -13.53 -28.51
C ILE A 39 4.23 -13.92 -27.07
N SER A 40 4.05 -15.22 -26.82
CA SER A 40 3.72 -15.71 -25.47
C SER A 40 4.80 -15.36 -24.43
N PHE A 41 6.08 -15.36 -24.82
CA PHE A 41 7.17 -14.94 -23.94
C PHE A 41 7.18 -13.43 -23.68
N VAL A 42 6.86 -12.63 -24.69
CA VAL A 42 6.73 -11.17 -24.52
C VAL A 42 5.56 -10.85 -23.59
N ILE A 43 4.39 -11.37 -23.88
CA ILE A 43 3.17 -11.14 -23.06
C ILE A 43 3.29 -11.80 -21.68
N GLY A 44 3.95 -12.95 -21.57
CA GLY A 44 4.27 -13.59 -20.29
C GLY A 44 5.04 -12.68 -19.34
N GLY A 45 5.93 -11.83 -19.87
CA GLY A 45 6.64 -10.80 -19.11
C GLY A 45 5.69 -9.77 -18.50
N LEU A 46 4.64 -9.37 -19.22
CA LEU A 46 3.62 -8.46 -18.70
C LEU A 46 2.82 -9.07 -17.55
N PHE A 47 2.61 -10.38 -17.58
CA PHE A 47 1.87 -11.07 -16.53
C PHE A 47 2.67 -11.25 -15.23
N LEU A 48 3.89 -10.75 -15.14
CA LEU A 48 4.63 -10.59 -13.88
C LEU A 48 4.15 -9.40 -13.07
N ILE A 49 3.63 -8.38 -13.72
CA ILE A 49 3.21 -7.12 -13.10
C ILE A 49 2.04 -7.40 -12.16
N THR A 50 2.24 -7.12 -10.89
CA THR A 50 1.21 -7.14 -9.84
C THR A 50 1.01 -5.71 -9.38
N GLY A 51 -0.03 -5.02 -9.88
CA GLY A 51 -0.17 -3.58 -9.67
C GLY A 51 -0.34 -3.19 -8.18
N PRO A 52 0.50 -2.29 -7.64
CA PRO A 52 0.39 -1.81 -6.27
C PRO A 52 -0.93 -1.10 -6.01
N THR A 53 -1.51 -0.46 -7.02
CA THR A 53 -2.81 0.22 -6.95
C THR A 53 -3.99 -0.71 -6.65
N VAL A 54 -3.89 -1.99 -7.00
CA VAL A 54 -4.91 -3.01 -6.71
C VAL A 54 -4.60 -3.74 -5.40
N ILE A 55 -3.32 -4.05 -5.16
CA ILE A 55 -2.91 -4.80 -3.97
C ILE A 55 -3.14 -4.01 -2.68
N GLN A 56 -2.78 -2.73 -2.62
CA GLN A 56 -2.86 -1.94 -1.39
C GLN A 56 -4.27 -1.84 -0.80
N PRO A 57 -5.34 -1.53 -1.56
CA PRO A 57 -6.71 -1.54 -1.04
C PRO A 57 -7.12 -2.92 -0.51
N LEU A 58 -6.75 -4.01 -1.19
CA LEU A 58 -7.08 -5.37 -0.78
C LEU A 58 -6.40 -5.75 0.55
N LEU A 59 -5.13 -5.39 0.73
CA LEU A 59 -4.39 -5.61 1.97
C LEU A 59 -4.99 -4.83 3.15
N LYS A 60 -5.37 -3.56 2.92
CA LYS A 60 -6.06 -2.74 3.92
C LYS A 60 -7.42 -3.34 4.31
N GLN A 61 -8.19 -3.81 3.34
CA GLN A 61 -9.50 -4.44 3.59
C GLN A 61 -9.40 -5.76 4.36
N ALA A 62 -8.44 -6.60 4.02
CA ALA A 62 -8.28 -7.92 4.62
C ALA A 62 -7.54 -7.91 5.97
N LYS A 63 -6.90 -6.79 6.34
CA LYS A 63 -6.12 -6.62 7.58
C LYS A 63 -5.16 -7.78 7.84
N VAL A 64 -4.34 -8.10 6.84
CA VAL A 64 -3.43 -9.25 6.92
C VAL A 64 -2.22 -8.97 7.82
N LYS A 65 -1.58 -10.05 8.29
CA LYS A 65 -0.34 -9.96 9.08
C LYS A 65 0.75 -9.20 8.32
N ARG A 66 1.58 -8.45 9.06
CA ARG A 66 2.65 -7.58 8.56
C ARG A 66 3.56 -8.26 7.52
N ASN A 67 3.96 -9.52 7.74
CA ASN A 67 4.84 -10.22 6.81
C ASN A 67 4.20 -10.38 5.44
N VAL A 68 2.91 -10.75 5.38
CA VAL A 68 2.17 -10.91 4.11
C VAL A 68 1.98 -9.56 3.43
N ASP A 69 1.56 -8.54 4.19
CA ASP A 69 1.43 -7.17 3.69
C ASP A 69 2.74 -6.68 3.07
N SER A 70 3.84 -6.78 3.81
CA SER A 70 5.14 -6.31 3.34
C SER A 70 5.66 -7.09 2.13
N VAL A 71 5.50 -8.43 2.11
CA VAL A 71 5.95 -9.24 0.96
C VAL A 71 5.19 -8.86 -0.31
N LEU A 72 3.86 -8.81 -0.26
CA LEU A 72 3.02 -8.49 -1.43
C LEU A 72 3.21 -7.04 -1.91
N ARG A 73 3.37 -6.11 -0.98
CA ARG A 73 3.62 -4.69 -1.29
C ARG A 73 4.97 -4.49 -1.98
N TRP A 74 6.05 -5.05 -1.44
CA TRP A 74 7.38 -4.94 -2.04
C TRP A 74 7.49 -5.69 -3.36
N GLU A 75 6.86 -6.85 -3.46
CA GLU A 75 6.75 -7.56 -4.73
C GLU A 75 6.10 -6.69 -5.80
N SER A 76 4.94 -6.10 -5.51
CA SER A 76 4.22 -5.29 -6.49
C SER A 76 5.00 -4.04 -6.92
N ILE A 77 5.65 -3.34 -5.98
CA ILE A 77 6.44 -2.14 -6.30
C ILE A 77 7.63 -2.46 -7.22
N ILE A 78 8.29 -3.60 -7.00
CA ILE A 78 9.51 -3.94 -7.76
C ILE A 78 9.18 -4.61 -9.09
N LEU A 79 8.14 -5.47 -9.14
CA LEU A 79 7.76 -6.13 -10.39
C LEU A 79 7.03 -5.21 -11.37
N ASP A 80 6.48 -4.09 -10.90
CA ASP A 80 5.80 -3.12 -11.76
C ASP A 80 6.71 -2.56 -12.87
N PRO A 81 7.91 -2.04 -12.59
CA PRO A 81 8.85 -1.62 -13.65
C PRO A 81 9.61 -2.79 -14.30
N ILE A 82 9.77 -3.93 -13.61
CA ILE A 82 10.57 -5.05 -14.15
C ILE A 82 9.78 -5.83 -15.22
N GLY A 83 8.47 -5.98 -15.07
CA GLY A 83 7.65 -6.71 -16.03
C GLY A 83 7.75 -6.18 -17.46
N PRO A 84 7.52 -4.88 -17.70
CA PRO A 84 7.70 -4.28 -19.01
C PRO A 84 9.12 -4.45 -19.57
N ILE A 85 10.15 -4.34 -18.73
CA ILE A 85 11.55 -4.53 -19.14
C ILE A 85 11.80 -5.97 -19.60
N ILE A 86 11.26 -6.97 -18.89
CA ILE A 86 11.34 -8.38 -19.30
C ILE A 86 10.61 -8.60 -20.63
N ALA A 87 9.44 -8.00 -20.81
CA ALA A 87 8.67 -8.08 -22.05
C ALA A 87 9.46 -7.45 -23.22
N LEU A 88 10.04 -6.25 -23.03
CA LEU A 88 10.91 -5.62 -24.03
C LEU A 88 12.15 -6.46 -24.33
N THR A 89 12.78 -7.05 -23.31
CA THR A 89 13.91 -7.95 -23.50
C THR A 89 13.53 -9.14 -24.38
N ALA A 90 12.38 -9.77 -24.08
CA ALA A 90 11.88 -10.88 -24.88
C ALA A 90 11.57 -10.44 -26.32
N PHE A 91 11.01 -9.24 -26.50
CA PHE A 91 10.73 -8.66 -27.82
C PHE A 91 12.02 -8.46 -28.64
N TYR A 92 13.06 -7.84 -28.08
CA TYR A 92 14.33 -7.65 -28.79
C TYR A 92 15.05 -8.98 -29.07
N VAL A 93 14.95 -9.96 -28.16
CA VAL A 93 15.45 -11.32 -28.43
C VAL A 93 14.72 -11.95 -29.60
N PHE A 94 13.40 -11.80 -29.67
CA PHE A 94 12.59 -12.28 -30.79
C PHE A 94 13.01 -11.64 -32.12
N GLN A 95 13.20 -10.31 -32.18
CA GLN A 95 13.65 -9.62 -33.37
C GLN A 95 15.02 -10.13 -33.85
N ILE A 96 15.94 -10.45 -32.96
CA ILE A 96 17.26 -10.99 -33.33
C ILE A 96 17.12 -12.34 -34.02
N PHE A 97 16.26 -13.23 -33.52
CA PHE A 97 16.10 -14.58 -34.05
C PHE A 97 15.33 -14.59 -35.37
N GLU A 98 14.31 -13.74 -35.54
CA GLU A 98 13.45 -13.75 -36.75
C GLU A 98 13.96 -12.80 -37.83
N GLU A 99 14.44 -11.60 -37.47
CA GLU A 99 14.85 -10.55 -38.41
C GLU A 99 16.35 -10.51 -38.65
N GLY A 100 17.14 -11.31 -37.91
CA GLY A 100 18.60 -11.34 -38.05
C GLY A 100 19.28 -10.04 -37.57
N ILE A 101 18.64 -9.25 -36.72
CA ILE A 101 19.18 -8.01 -36.17
C ILE A 101 20.40 -8.34 -35.29
N GLY A 102 21.50 -7.62 -35.44
CA GLY A 102 22.74 -7.90 -34.73
C GLY A 102 22.66 -7.67 -33.22
N PHE A 103 23.49 -8.34 -32.44
CA PHE A 103 23.60 -8.22 -30.96
C PHE A 103 23.81 -6.76 -30.47
N VAL A 104 24.17 -5.84 -31.36
CA VAL A 104 24.30 -4.40 -31.06
C VAL A 104 23.01 -3.83 -30.44
N VAL A 105 21.84 -4.34 -30.82
CA VAL A 105 20.54 -3.90 -30.31
C VAL A 105 20.40 -4.19 -28.80
N ILE A 106 20.88 -5.33 -28.34
CA ILE A 106 20.88 -5.66 -26.89
C ILE A 106 21.81 -4.71 -26.12
N ILE A 107 22.97 -4.41 -26.68
CA ILE A 107 23.91 -3.48 -26.03
C ILE A 107 23.30 -2.09 -25.93
N LEU A 108 22.68 -1.61 -27.01
CA LEU A 108 21.97 -0.32 -27.02
C LEU A 108 20.80 -0.31 -26.04
N PHE A 109 20.05 -1.40 -25.94
CA PHE A 109 18.97 -1.56 -24.98
C PHE A 109 19.48 -1.45 -23.53
N ILE A 110 20.56 -2.15 -23.19
CA ILE A 110 21.19 -2.07 -21.86
C ILE A 110 21.68 -0.65 -21.57
N LEU A 111 22.33 0.01 -22.55
CA LEU A 111 22.78 1.39 -22.39
C LEU A 111 21.63 2.36 -22.15
N LYS A 112 20.50 2.20 -22.86
CA LYS A 112 19.29 3.01 -22.65
C LYS A 112 18.68 2.77 -21.26
N LEU A 113 18.65 1.52 -20.76
CA LEU A 113 18.21 1.21 -19.40
C LEU A 113 19.11 1.88 -18.35
N LEU A 114 20.43 1.82 -18.54
CA LEU A 114 21.36 2.50 -17.65
C LEU A 114 21.16 4.02 -17.67
N ALA A 115 20.91 4.59 -18.85
CA ALA A 115 20.58 6.02 -18.98
C ALA A 115 19.30 6.38 -18.21
N ALA A 116 18.25 5.56 -18.29
CA ALA A 116 17.02 5.77 -17.53
C ALA A 116 17.24 5.75 -16.00
N ILE A 117 18.09 4.82 -15.52
CA ILE A 117 18.49 4.77 -14.10
C ILE A 117 19.24 6.04 -13.69
N LEU A 118 20.18 6.50 -14.51
CA LEU A 118 20.95 7.72 -14.25
C LEU A 118 20.07 8.98 -14.27
N ILE A 119 19.12 9.05 -15.20
CA ILE A 119 18.17 10.19 -15.29
C ILE A 119 17.27 10.18 -14.04
N GLY A 120 16.72 9.04 -13.63
CA GLY A 120 15.92 8.93 -12.40
C GLY A 120 16.69 9.35 -11.15
N PHE A 121 17.95 8.91 -11.04
CA PHE A 121 18.84 9.33 -9.96
C PHE A 121 19.16 10.83 -10.02
N GLY A 122 19.49 11.36 -11.18
CA GLY A 122 19.79 12.78 -11.42
C GLY A 122 18.60 13.69 -11.12
N ALA A 123 17.40 13.30 -11.52
CA ALA A 123 16.17 14.01 -11.23
C ALA A 123 15.89 14.06 -9.72
N ALA A 124 16.05 12.93 -9.01
CA ALA A 124 15.92 12.88 -7.56
C ALA A 124 16.97 13.73 -6.85
N PHE A 125 18.21 13.70 -7.33
CA PHE A 125 19.29 14.55 -6.79
C PHE A 125 18.97 16.03 -7.00
N LEU A 126 18.58 16.43 -8.20
CA LEU A 126 18.22 17.81 -8.55
C LEU A 126 17.04 18.30 -7.69
N PHE A 127 15.99 17.50 -7.59
CA PHE A 127 14.83 17.85 -6.77
C PHE A 127 15.20 18.02 -5.28
N ASN A 128 15.98 17.09 -4.72
CA ASN A 128 16.49 17.19 -3.36
C ASN A 128 17.40 18.40 -3.14
N TRP A 129 18.19 18.75 -4.14
CA TRP A 129 19.07 19.95 -4.08
C TRP A 129 18.24 21.24 -4.07
N LEU A 130 17.19 21.32 -4.92
CA LEU A 130 16.28 22.48 -4.94
C LEU A 130 15.57 22.68 -3.59
N ILE A 131 15.11 21.59 -2.96
CA ILE A 131 14.50 21.64 -1.61
C ILE A 131 15.53 22.10 -0.58
N GLY A 132 16.74 21.54 -0.60
CA GLY A 132 17.79 21.91 0.36
C GLY A 132 18.32 23.34 0.24
N GLN A 133 17.99 24.04 -0.83
CA GLN A 133 18.29 25.45 -1.07
C GLN A 133 17.10 26.38 -0.75
N ASP A 134 16.01 25.85 -0.18
CA ASP A 134 14.75 26.57 0.07
C ASP A 134 14.20 27.33 -1.16
N LYS A 135 14.51 26.81 -2.38
CA LYS A 135 14.06 27.42 -3.65
C LYS A 135 12.62 27.08 -4.01
N ILE A 136 12.05 26.08 -3.35
CA ILE A 136 10.68 25.63 -3.57
C ILE A 136 9.84 26.06 -2.37
N PRO A 137 8.85 26.95 -2.55
CA PRO A 137 7.89 27.27 -1.51
C PRO A 137 7.15 26.02 -1.04
N GLN A 138 6.90 25.86 0.25
CA GLN A 138 6.26 24.66 0.81
C GLN A 138 4.89 24.38 0.17
N SER A 139 4.09 25.40 -0.08
CA SER A 139 2.76 25.30 -0.73
C SER A 139 2.82 24.78 -2.17
N LEU A 140 3.93 24.96 -2.88
CA LEU A 140 4.12 24.51 -4.26
C LEU A 140 4.88 23.18 -4.36
N MET A 141 5.33 22.64 -3.25
CA MET A 141 6.13 21.41 -3.24
C MET A 141 5.39 20.20 -3.84
N PRO A 142 4.10 19.92 -3.49
CA PRO A 142 3.39 18.80 -4.04
C PRO A 142 3.24 18.87 -5.58
N PRO A 143 2.75 19.97 -6.17
CA PRO A 143 2.62 20.06 -7.63
C PRO A 143 3.99 20.05 -8.34
N ILE A 144 5.04 20.66 -7.79
CA ILE A 144 6.38 20.61 -8.39
C ILE A 144 6.93 19.18 -8.36
N GLN A 145 6.79 18.47 -7.24
CA GLN A 145 7.19 17.05 -7.18
C GLN A 145 6.46 16.22 -8.22
N PHE A 146 5.16 16.43 -8.40
CA PHE A 146 4.36 15.74 -9.43
C PHE A 146 4.88 16.04 -10.85
N VAL A 147 5.18 17.30 -11.15
CA VAL A 147 5.79 17.70 -12.43
C VAL A 147 7.15 17.03 -12.64
N PHE A 148 8.01 16.96 -11.61
CA PHE A 148 9.29 16.25 -11.69
C PHE A 148 9.12 14.77 -12.01
N ILE A 149 8.12 14.11 -11.41
CA ILE A 149 7.78 12.70 -11.71
C ILE A 149 7.39 12.56 -13.19
N LEU A 150 6.47 13.39 -13.68
CA LEU A 150 6.01 13.35 -15.07
C LEU A 150 7.13 13.64 -16.07
N LEU A 151 7.96 14.64 -15.80
CA LEU A 151 9.10 14.98 -16.66
C LEU A 151 10.13 13.83 -16.68
N THR A 152 10.45 13.26 -15.53
CA THR A 152 11.38 12.12 -15.44
C THR A 152 10.85 10.93 -16.23
N PHE A 153 9.56 10.63 -16.12
CA PHE A 153 8.90 9.58 -16.87
C PHE A 153 9.00 9.86 -18.38
N SER A 154 8.52 11.03 -18.82
CA SER A 154 8.44 11.37 -20.25
C SER A 154 9.80 11.41 -20.94
N ILE A 155 10.83 11.97 -20.28
CA ILE A 155 12.19 12.02 -20.84
C ILE A 155 12.76 10.61 -21.03
N CYS A 156 12.55 9.72 -20.07
CA CYS A 156 13.05 8.35 -20.17
C CYS A 156 12.26 7.52 -21.17
N ASP A 157 10.95 7.69 -21.21
CA ASP A 157 10.09 6.95 -22.12
C ASP A 157 10.35 7.29 -23.60
N GLU A 158 10.74 8.54 -23.91
CA GLU A 158 11.19 8.96 -25.23
C GLU A 158 12.51 8.30 -25.64
N ILE A 159 13.42 8.04 -24.68
CA ILE A 159 14.70 7.37 -24.96
C ILE A 159 14.51 5.88 -25.21
N LEU A 160 13.68 5.24 -24.43
CA LEU A 160 13.31 3.84 -24.49
C LEU A 160 11.90 3.68 -23.92
N SER A 161 10.96 3.26 -24.76
CA SER A 161 9.58 2.98 -24.34
C SER A 161 9.55 2.11 -23.09
N GLU A 162 8.66 2.42 -22.14
CA GLU A 162 8.48 1.74 -20.86
C GLU A 162 9.63 1.91 -19.85
N SER A 163 10.74 2.56 -20.19
CA SER A 163 11.83 2.81 -19.24
C SER A 163 11.50 3.94 -18.23
N GLY A 164 10.51 4.76 -18.54
CA GLY A 164 10.01 5.81 -17.64
C GLY A 164 9.56 5.27 -16.28
N LEU A 165 8.94 4.08 -16.24
CA LEU A 165 8.56 3.41 -15.00
C LEU A 165 9.76 3.08 -14.11
N LEU A 166 10.85 2.61 -14.71
CA LEU A 166 12.10 2.34 -13.97
C LEU A 166 12.70 3.62 -13.41
N ALA A 167 12.79 4.68 -14.21
CA ALA A 167 13.36 5.95 -13.79
C ALA A 167 12.58 6.59 -12.62
N VAL A 168 11.24 6.59 -12.69
CA VAL A 168 10.38 7.10 -11.62
C VAL A 168 10.48 6.23 -10.36
N THR A 169 10.63 4.92 -10.50
CA THR A 169 10.86 4.02 -9.34
C THR A 169 12.16 4.36 -8.63
N ILE A 170 13.26 4.59 -9.39
CA ILE A 170 14.54 5.04 -8.83
C ILE A 170 14.41 6.41 -8.16
N PHE A 171 13.70 7.35 -8.81
CA PHE A 171 13.40 8.66 -8.23
C PHE A 171 12.70 8.51 -6.88
N GLY A 172 11.63 7.70 -6.79
CA GLY A 172 10.88 7.45 -5.55
C GLY A 172 11.72 6.80 -4.46
N LEU A 173 12.55 5.80 -4.79
CA LEU A 173 13.46 5.14 -3.85
C LEU A 173 14.50 6.12 -3.26
N MET A 174 15.00 7.04 -4.08
CA MET A 174 15.95 8.06 -3.62
C MET A 174 15.27 9.09 -2.72
N MET A 175 14.04 9.50 -3.05
CA MET A 175 13.22 10.38 -2.23
C MET A 175 12.91 9.74 -0.87
N ALA A 176 12.52 8.47 -0.84
CA ALA A 176 12.19 7.75 0.39
C ALA A 176 13.37 7.66 1.39
N ARG A 177 14.62 7.67 0.91
CA ARG A 177 15.81 7.67 1.79
C ARG A 177 15.96 8.97 2.59
N LYS A 178 15.52 10.11 2.03
CA LYS A 178 15.67 11.44 2.65
C LYS A 178 14.44 11.85 3.47
N LYS A 179 13.25 11.37 3.13
CA LYS A 179 11.95 11.65 3.77
C LYS A 179 11.88 11.42 5.29
N ARG A 180 12.88 10.81 5.89
CA ARG A 180 12.80 10.38 7.31
C ARG A 180 12.67 11.49 8.34
N HIS A 181 12.77 12.77 7.95
CA HIS A 181 12.84 13.88 8.92
C HIS A 181 11.92 15.08 8.63
N ASP A 182 11.17 15.14 7.51
CA ASP A 182 10.44 16.34 7.14
C ASP A 182 8.92 16.13 7.03
N LEU A 183 8.14 16.86 7.84
CA LEU A 183 6.66 16.97 7.78
C LEU A 183 6.17 17.43 6.40
N ILE A 184 7.00 18.18 5.68
CA ILE A 184 6.71 18.77 4.37
C ILE A 184 6.38 17.70 3.31
N PHE A 185 6.96 16.50 3.42
CA PHE A 185 6.72 15.42 2.46
C PHE A 185 5.37 14.72 2.62
N LYS A 186 4.70 14.82 3.77
CA LYS A 186 3.37 14.22 3.98
C LYS A 186 2.29 14.84 3.09
N GLU A 187 2.25 16.16 3.01
CA GLU A 187 1.30 16.86 2.13
C GLU A 187 1.50 16.47 0.67
N SER A 188 2.78 16.31 0.26
CA SER A 188 3.11 15.84 -1.09
C SER A 188 2.65 14.41 -1.34
N ASP A 189 2.77 13.51 -0.36
CA ASP A 189 2.31 12.13 -0.50
C ASP A 189 0.79 12.06 -0.65
N HIS A 190 0.03 12.78 0.18
CA HIS A 190 -1.43 12.84 0.06
C HIS A 190 -1.89 13.43 -1.28
N PHE A 191 -1.22 14.49 -1.75
CA PHE A 191 -1.53 15.07 -3.06
C PHE A 191 -1.29 14.06 -4.19
N ILE A 192 -0.14 13.38 -4.18
CA ILE A 192 0.23 12.39 -5.20
C ILE A 192 -0.72 11.19 -5.15
N ASP A 193 -1.09 10.71 -3.97
CA ASP A 193 -2.04 9.59 -3.80
C ASP A 193 -3.43 9.95 -4.35
N ASN A 194 -3.92 11.15 -4.07
CA ASN A 194 -5.21 11.65 -4.59
C ASN A 194 -5.16 11.83 -6.10
N ALA A 195 -4.12 12.48 -6.63
CA ALA A 195 -3.92 12.67 -8.07
C ALA A 195 -3.82 11.31 -8.78
N SER A 196 -3.04 10.38 -8.25
CA SER A 196 -2.92 9.02 -8.75
C SER A 196 -4.26 8.29 -8.79
N SER A 197 -5.06 8.39 -7.72
CA SER A 197 -6.38 7.74 -7.65
C SER A 197 -7.34 8.26 -8.72
N ILE A 198 -7.35 9.58 -8.97
CA ILE A 198 -8.17 10.20 -10.03
C ILE A 198 -7.68 9.75 -11.40
N LEU A 199 -6.36 9.80 -11.65
CA LEU A 199 -5.79 9.41 -12.93
C LEU A 199 -6.03 7.92 -13.23
N VAL A 200 -5.78 7.03 -12.27
CA VAL A 200 -6.02 5.59 -12.42
C VAL A 200 -7.49 5.32 -12.74
N SER A 201 -8.42 5.95 -12.01
CA SER A 201 -9.84 5.79 -12.25
C SER A 201 -10.25 6.28 -13.65
N THR A 202 -9.72 7.43 -14.06
CA THR A 202 -9.99 8.02 -15.39
C THR A 202 -9.46 7.12 -16.51
N VAL A 203 -8.22 6.67 -16.40
CA VAL A 203 -7.60 5.79 -17.40
C VAL A 203 -8.33 4.45 -17.48
N PHE A 204 -8.76 3.90 -16.32
CA PHE A 204 -9.54 2.66 -16.30
C PHE A 204 -10.89 2.80 -17.02
N ILE A 205 -11.59 3.92 -16.81
CA ILE A 205 -12.85 4.22 -17.51
C ILE A 205 -12.60 4.37 -19.02
N LEU A 206 -11.56 5.11 -19.42
CA LEU A 206 -11.23 5.32 -20.83
C LEU A 206 -10.90 4.00 -21.54
N ILE A 207 -10.04 3.15 -20.95
CA ILE A 207 -9.70 1.84 -21.53
C ILE A 207 -10.94 0.95 -21.60
N THR A 208 -11.75 0.91 -20.54
CA THR A 208 -12.98 0.09 -20.53
C THR A 208 -13.99 0.56 -21.56
N SER A 209 -14.13 1.87 -21.75
CA SER A 209 -15.05 2.45 -22.74
C SER A 209 -14.60 2.24 -24.19
N SER A 210 -13.31 2.05 -24.41
CA SER A 210 -12.76 1.76 -25.77
C SER A 210 -12.99 0.31 -26.21
N LEU A 211 -13.40 -0.58 -25.30
CA LEU A 211 -13.69 -1.97 -25.62
C LEU A 211 -15.03 -2.10 -26.34
N THR A 212 -15.01 -2.66 -27.54
CA THR A 212 -16.22 -2.96 -28.30
C THR A 212 -16.97 -4.14 -27.70
N LYS A 213 -18.29 -4.19 -27.95
CA LYS A 213 -19.15 -5.30 -27.50
C LYS A 213 -18.64 -6.68 -27.97
N ASP A 214 -18.11 -6.73 -29.19
CA ASP A 214 -17.57 -7.97 -29.77
C ASP A 214 -16.31 -8.44 -29.05
N VAL A 215 -15.44 -7.49 -28.67
CA VAL A 215 -14.26 -7.78 -27.85
C VAL A 215 -14.66 -8.29 -26.46
N LEU A 216 -15.65 -7.68 -25.80
CA LEU A 216 -16.16 -8.11 -24.51
C LEU A 216 -16.77 -9.51 -24.55
N LEU A 217 -17.52 -9.86 -25.59
CA LEU A 217 -18.11 -11.18 -25.76
C LEU A 217 -17.04 -12.25 -26.05
N ASN A 218 -16.01 -11.92 -26.82
CA ASN A 218 -14.88 -12.81 -27.10
C ASN A 218 -13.95 -13.00 -25.91
N VAL A 219 -13.86 -12.01 -25.01
CA VAL A 219 -13.09 -12.07 -23.76
C VAL A 219 -13.66 -13.11 -22.78
N LEU A 220 -14.96 -13.37 -22.79
CA LEU A 220 -15.58 -14.43 -21.99
C LEU A 220 -15.45 -15.83 -22.62
N SER A 221 -14.50 -16.03 -23.52
CA SER A 221 -14.21 -17.32 -24.10
C SER A 221 -13.75 -18.33 -23.05
N TRP A 222 -14.10 -19.62 -23.24
CA TRP A 222 -13.65 -20.69 -22.37
C TRP A 222 -12.11 -20.77 -22.24
N GLN A 223 -11.41 -20.47 -23.33
CA GLN A 223 -9.95 -20.45 -23.36
C GLN A 223 -9.38 -19.41 -22.39
N LEU A 224 -9.96 -18.21 -22.32
CA LEU A 224 -9.51 -17.18 -21.39
C LEU A 224 -9.80 -17.54 -19.93
N ILE A 225 -10.96 -18.11 -19.65
CA ILE A 225 -11.29 -18.58 -18.30
C ILE A 225 -10.29 -19.67 -17.89
N LEU A 226 -10.00 -20.63 -18.76
CA LEU A 226 -9.02 -21.67 -18.52
C LEU A 226 -7.61 -21.08 -18.31
N PHE A 227 -7.19 -20.14 -19.16
CA PHE A 227 -5.92 -19.45 -19.01
C PHE A 227 -5.82 -18.73 -17.65
N SER A 228 -6.85 -17.97 -17.29
CA SER A 228 -6.87 -17.24 -16.01
C SER A 228 -6.82 -18.19 -14.81
N LEU A 229 -7.54 -19.31 -14.90
CA LEU A 229 -7.51 -20.35 -13.86
C LEU A 229 -6.11 -20.97 -13.73
N VAL A 230 -5.46 -21.30 -14.84
CA VAL A 230 -4.08 -21.81 -14.85
C VAL A 230 -3.11 -20.80 -14.24
N MET A 231 -3.25 -19.53 -14.57
CA MET A 231 -2.42 -18.46 -14.00
C MET A 231 -2.58 -18.36 -12.49
N ILE A 232 -3.81 -18.43 -11.97
CA ILE A 232 -4.12 -18.28 -10.55
C ILE A 232 -3.77 -19.55 -9.75
N VAL A 233 -4.10 -20.74 -10.28
CA VAL A 233 -4.04 -22.00 -9.51
C VAL A 233 -2.73 -22.75 -9.72
N LEU A 234 -2.07 -22.58 -10.86
CA LEU A 234 -0.83 -23.32 -11.17
C LEU A 234 0.38 -22.40 -11.23
N VAL A 235 0.38 -21.40 -12.12
CA VAL A 235 1.57 -20.58 -12.38
C VAL A 235 1.99 -19.83 -11.12
N ARG A 236 1.06 -19.13 -10.51
CA ARG A 236 1.32 -18.33 -9.32
C ARG A 236 1.73 -19.19 -8.10
N PRO A 237 0.99 -20.20 -7.70
CA PRO A 237 1.39 -21.06 -6.59
C PRO A 237 2.73 -21.74 -6.81
N ILE A 238 2.99 -22.30 -7.98
CA ILE A 238 4.27 -22.97 -8.28
C ILE A 238 5.43 -21.98 -8.13
N SER A 239 5.32 -20.79 -8.71
CA SER A 239 6.39 -19.79 -8.67
C SER A 239 6.70 -19.32 -7.24
N VAL A 240 5.66 -19.05 -6.44
CA VAL A 240 5.84 -18.58 -5.05
C VAL A 240 6.30 -19.72 -4.15
N LEU A 241 5.72 -20.91 -4.25
CA LEU A 241 6.10 -22.05 -3.42
C LEU A 241 7.55 -22.47 -3.65
N LEU A 242 8.00 -22.54 -4.90
CA LEU A 242 9.39 -22.90 -5.22
C LEU A 242 10.38 -21.81 -4.80
N SER A 243 10.06 -20.54 -5.05
CA SER A 243 10.96 -19.43 -4.71
C SER A 243 11.10 -19.20 -3.21
N THR A 244 10.06 -19.49 -2.43
CA THR A 244 10.04 -19.23 -0.98
C THR A 244 10.44 -20.43 -0.12
N LEU A 245 10.92 -21.53 -0.70
CA LEU A 245 11.45 -22.67 0.06
C LEU A 245 12.65 -22.24 0.93
N GLY A 246 12.58 -22.53 2.24
CA GLY A 246 13.65 -22.17 3.18
C GLY A 246 13.77 -20.67 3.47
N THR A 247 12.72 -19.90 3.28
CA THR A 247 12.63 -18.49 3.67
C THR A 247 11.92 -18.32 5.01
N GLU A 248 11.94 -17.10 5.53
CA GLU A 248 11.45 -16.73 6.85
C GLU A 248 9.91 -16.80 7.00
N ILE A 249 9.17 -16.79 5.89
CA ILE A 249 7.70 -16.81 5.92
C ILE A 249 7.14 -18.19 6.28
N THR A 250 6.10 -18.21 7.10
CA THR A 250 5.41 -19.43 7.54
C THR A 250 4.67 -20.11 6.39
N LYS A 251 4.33 -21.41 6.56
CA LYS A 251 3.56 -22.15 5.54
C LYS A 251 2.21 -21.50 5.23
N LYS A 252 1.52 -20.94 6.22
CA LYS A 252 0.23 -20.25 6.07
C LYS A 252 0.38 -18.93 5.32
N GLU A 253 1.36 -18.12 5.68
CA GLU A 253 1.68 -16.88 4.97
C GLU A 253 2.06 -17.14 3.51
N ARG A 254 2.90 -18.15 3.28
CA ARG A 254 3.30 -18.61 1.95
C ARG A 254 2.10 -19.00 1.08
N ALA A 255 1.13 -19.74 1.65
CA ALA A 255 -0.08 -20.13 0.92
C ALA A 255 -0.90 -18.92 0.48
N VAL A 256 -1.07 -17.92 1.35
CA VAL A 256 -1.79 -16.69 1.01
C VAL A 256 -1.06 -15.88 -0.05
N VAL A 257 0.26 -15.70 0.07
CA VAL A 257 1.09 -15.02 -0.95
C VAL A 257 1.04 -15.76 -2.30
N ALA A 258 1.04 -17.10 -2.27
CA ALA A 258 0.98 -17.94 -3.45
C ALA A 258 -0.38 -17.86 -4.19
N LEU A 259 -1.44 -17.58 -3.47
CA LEU A 259 -2.78 -17.44 -4.06
C LEU A 259 -3.15 -15.97 -4.37
N MET A 260 -2.24 -15.01 -4.20
CA MET A 260 -2.52 -13.59 -4.40
C MET A 260 -1.65 -13.00 -5.51
N ALA A 261 -2.27 -12.65 -6.63
CA ALA A 261 -1.61 -11.95 -7.73
C ALA A 261 -2.62 -11.14 -8.57
N PRO A 262 -3.25 -10.11 -8.02
CA PRO A 262 -4.13 -9.26 -8.80
C PRO A 262 -3.31 -8.48 -9.84
N ARG A 263 -3.87 -8.33 -11.03
CA ARG A 263 -3.24 -7.58 -12.10
C ARG A 263 -3.76 -6.14 -12.10
N GLY A 264 -2.84 -5.19 -12.30
CA GLY A 264 -3.16 -3.77 -12.30
C GLY A 264 -3.39 -3.21 -13.70
N ILE A 265 -3.68 -1.91 -13.75
CA ILE A 265 -3.92 -1.18 -15.00
C ILE A 265 -2.66 -1.07 -15.86
N VAL A 266 -1.47 -1.04 -15.26
CA VAL A 266 -0.18 -0.96 -15.97
C VAL A 266 -0.02 -2.11 -16.97
N VAL A 267 -0.48 -3.31 -16.60
CA VAL A 267 -0.46 -4.47 -17.52
C VAL A 267 -1.25 -4.19 -18.79
N LEU A 268 -2.38 -3.49 -18.67
CA LEU A 268 -3.25 -3.15 -19.82
C LEU A 268 -2.62 -2.12 -20.74
N THR A 269 -2.03 -1.05 -20.18
CA THR A 269 -1.40 0.00 -20.98
C THR A 269 -0.20 -0.53 -21.74
N VAL A 270 0.64 -1.32 -21.09
CA VAL A 270 1.80 -1.95 -21.73
C VAL A 270 1.38 -3.04 -22.73
N ALA A 271 0.32 -3.79 -22.46
CA ALA A 271 -0.24 -4.74 -23.42
C ALA A 271 -0.78 -4.06 -24.68
N GLN A 272 -1.39 -2.88 -24.54
CA GLN A 272 -1.84 -2.09 -25.67
C GLN A 272 -0.65 -1.59 -26.52
N PHE A 273 0.43 -1.15 -25.89
CA PHE A 273 1.67 -0.79 -26.58
C PHE A 273 2.22 -1.95 -27.41
N PHE A 274 2.39 -3.15 -26.82
CA PHE A 274 2.85 -4.32 -27.56
C PHE A 274 1.86 -4.79 -28.61
N SER A 275 0.55 -4.68 -28.36
CA SER A 275 -0.48 -4.99 -29.36
C SER A 275 -0.31 -4.11 -30.60
N SER A 276 -0.12 -2.79 -30.43
CA SER A 276 0.11 -1.87 -31.54
C SER A 276 1.40 -2.21 -32.27
N LEU A 277 2.49 -2.45 -31.55
CA LEU A 277 3.80 -2.78 -32.10
C LEU A 277 3.75 -4.05 -32.97
N PHE A 278 3.13 -5.11 -32.48
CA PHE A 278 2.98 -6.36 -33.21
C PHE A 278 1.97 -6.28 -34.37
N MET A 279 0.98 -5.37 -34.28
CA MET A 279 0.06 -5.12 -35.39
C MET A 279 0.76 -4.41 -36.55
N ASP A 280 1.65 -3.46 -36.26
CA ASP A 280 2.48 -2.77 -37.24
C ASP A 280 3.41 -3.76 -37.97
N ASP A 281 3.95 -4.74 -37.25
CA ASP A 281 4.76 -5.84 -37.80
C ASP A 281 3.92 -6.95 -38.46
N LYS A 282 2.59 -6.80 -38.53
CA LYS A 282 1.64 -7.76 -39.08
C LYS A 282 1.72 -9.16 -38.50
N ILE A 283 2.04 -9.27 -37.20
CA ILE A 283 2.19 -10.54 -36.51
C ILE A 283 0.79 -11.12 -36.21
N PRO A 284 0.55 -12.41 -36.49
CA PRO A 284 -0.74 -13.05 -36.23
C PRO A 284 -1.16 -12.94 -34.77
N MET A 285 -2.44 -12.74 -34.50
CA MET A 285 -3.04 -12.67 -33.16
C MET A 285 -2.69 -11.44 -32.32
N ALA A 286 -1.91 -10.47 -32.82
CA ALA A 286 -1.57 -9.24 -32.12
C ALA A 286 -2.83 -8.49 -31.59
N GLN A 287 -3.90 -8.47 -32.37
CA GLN A 287 -5.17 -7.83 -32.01
C GLN A 287 -5.85 -8.41 -30.78
N TYR A 288 -5.51 -9.64 -30.37
CA TYR A 288 -6.09 -10.30 -29.19
C TYR A 288 -5.30 -10.05 -27.91
N ILE A 289 -4.13 -9.44 -27.97
CA ILE A 289 -3.26 -9.21 -26.81
C ILE A 289 -3.98 -8.34 -25.75
N THR A 290 -4.49 -7.17 -26.18
CA THR A 290 -5.20 -6.25 -25.28
C THR A 290 -6.48 -6.87 -24.70
N PRO A 291 -7.37 -7.49 -25.50
CA PRO A 291 -8.55 -8.20 -25.00
C PRO A 291 -8.25 -9.32 -23.97
N VAL A 292 -7.27 -10.16 -24.27
CA VAL A 292 -6.87 -11.26 -23.36
C VAL A 292 -6.33 -10.72 -22.05
N THR A 293 -5.48 -9.69 -22.14
CA THR A 293 -4.94 -9.03 -20.95
C THR A 293 -6.03 -8.38 -20.11
N PHE A 294 -6.97 -7.68 -20.75
CA PHE A 294 -8.13 -7.10 -20.07
C PHE A 294 -8.95 -8.16 -19.34
N GLY A 295 -9.26 -9.26 -20.02
CA GLY A 295 -10.02 -10.35 -19.40
C GLY A 295 -9.31 -10.96 -18.19
N LEU A 296 -7.98 -11.16 -18.26
CA LEU A 296 -7.20 -11.64 -17.13
C LEU A 296 -7.22 -10.63 -15.97
N VAL A 297 -7.04 -9.32 -16.26
CA VAL A 297 -7.13 -8.27 -15.24
C VAL A 297 -8.50 -8.29 -14.58
N PHE A 298 -9.57 -8.27 -15.37
CA PHE A 298 -10.95 -8.27 -14.87
C PHE A 298 -11.24 -9.49 -13.99
N ILE A 299 -10.92 -10.70 -14.46
CA ILE A 299 -11.13 -11.95 -13.72
C ILE A 299 -10.34 -11.93 -12.41
N THR A 300 -9.07 -11.51 -12.43
CA THR A 300 -8.25 -11.48 -11.22
C THR A 300 -8.72 -10.42 -10.22
N VAL A 301 -9.14 -9.24 -10.66
CA VAL A 301 -9.68 -8.20 -9.78
C VAL A 301 -10.98 -8.66 -9.11
N VAL A 302 -11.88 -9.30 -9.86
CA VAL A 302 -13.13 -9.84 -9.31
C VAL A 302 -12.86 -10.96 -8.30
N ILE A 303 -12.04 -11.94 -8.67
CA ILE A 303 -11.72 -13.08 -7.78
C ILE A 303 -11.05 -12.60 -6.49
N TYR A 304 -10.07 -11.72 -6.58
CA TYR A 304 -9.35 -11.25 -5.39
C TYR A 304 -10.13 -10.21 -4.60
N GLY A 305 -10.93 -9.36 -5.26
CA GLY A 305 -11.78 -8.38 -4.59
C GLY A 305 -12.76 -9.02 -3.61
N PHE A 306 -13.40 -10.10 -4.02
CA PHE A 306 -14.33 -10.85 -3.16
C PHE A 306 -13.67 -11.99 -2.38
N GLY A 307 -12.63 -12.62 -2.92
CA GLY A 307 -12.03 -13.83 -2.37
C GLY A 307 -10.90 -13.61 -1.38
N PHE A 308 -10.19 -12.48 -1.41
CA PHE A 308 -8.98 -12.31 -0.61
C PHE A 308 -9.24 -12.26 0.90
N THR A 309 -10.26 -11.53 1.34
CA THR A 309 -10.61 -11.43 2.76
C THR A 309 -11.02 -12.78 3.34
N PRO A 310 -11.97 -13.56 2.74
CA PRO A 310 -12.30 -14.89 3.25
C PRO A 310 -11.12 -15.85 3.18
N LEU A 311 -10.29 -15.80 2.15
CA LEU A 311 -9.08 -16.61 2.01
C LEU A 311 -8.10 -16.34 3.15
N SER A 312 -7.84 -15.07 3.45
CA SER A 312 -6.92 -14.66 4.52
C SER A 312 -7.40 -15.12 5.89
N LYS A 313 -8.71 -15.09 6.12
CA LYS A 313 -9.33 -15.64 7.35
C LYS A 313 -9.21 -17.16 7.41
N LEU A 314 -9.45 -17.87 6.32
CA LEU A 314 -9.37 -19.33 6.26
C LEU A 314 -7.96 -19.84 6.61
N PHE A 315 -6.93 -19.18 6.12
CA PHE A 315 -5.54 -19.53 6.44
C PHE A 315 -5.05 -18.99 7.79
N GLY A 316 -5.87 -18.20 8.51
CA GLY A 316 -5.50 -17.61 9.79
C GLY A 316 -4.37 -16.58 9.67
N VAL A 317 -4.33 -15.89 8.54
CA VAL A 317 -3.36 -14.83 8.23
C VAL A 317 -4.00 -13.44 8.33
N ALA A 318 -5.33 -13.34 8.25
CA ALA A 318 -6.05 -12.14 8.65
C ALA A 318 -5.91 -11.93 10.16
N SER A 319 -5.78 -10.68 10.58
CA SER A 319 -5.87 -10.35 12.00
C SER A 319 -7.29 -10.67 12.48
N THR A 320 -7.41 -11.63 13.36
CA THR A 320 -8.70 -12.00 13.99
C THR A 320 -8.93 -11.22 15.29
N GLU A 321 -7.93 -10.48 15.72
CA GLU A 321 -8.04 -9.65 16.92
C GLU A 321 -8.95 -8.46 16.63
N PRO A 322 -9.81 -8.09 17.59
CA PRO A 322 -10.59 -6.88 17.47
C PRO A 322 -9.66 -5.69 17.25
N PRO A 323 -10.11 -4.66 16.55
CA PRO A 323 -9.31 -3.47 16.32
C PRO A 323 -8.91 -2.87 17.68
N GLY A 324 -7.60 -2.65 17.84
CA GLY A 324 -7.06 -2.12 19.08
C GLY A 324 -7.33 -0.63 19.24
N VAL A 325 -7.12 -0.16 20.48
CA VAL A 325 -7.23 1.25 20.88
C VAL A 325 -5.86 1.79 21.27
N ILE A 326 -5.51 2.96 20.74
CA ILE A 326 -4.34 3.72 21.18
C ILE A 326 -4.79 4.75 22.20
N ILE A 327 -4.18 4.72 23.34
CA ILE A 327 -4.40 5.71 24.41
C ILE A 327 -3.16 6.59 24.50
N VAL A 328 -3.34 7.88 24.26
CA VAL A 328 -2.28 8.89 24.31
C VAL A 328 -2.36 9.69 25.59
N GLY A 329 -1.39 9.51 26.46
CA GLY A 329 -1.34 10.12 27.78
C GLY A 329 -1.48 9.11 28.90
N GLU A 330 -0.59 9.21 29.88
CA GLU A 330 -0.57 8.35 31.07
C GLU A 330 -1.25 9.04 32.25
N SER A 331 -2.25 8.37 32.79
CA SER A 331 -2.97 8.77 33.99
C SER A 331 -3.59 7.53 34.64
N GLU A 332 -4.00 7.61 35.90
CA GLU A 332 -4.70 6.50 36.57
C GLU A 332 -5.94 6.10 35.74
N PHE A 333 -6.69 7.07 35.22
CA PHE A 333 -7.85 6.79 34.38
C PHE A 333 -7.47 6.07 33.10
N SER A 334 -6.41 6.50 32.42
CA SER A 334 -5.95 5.85 31.17
C SER A 334 -5.49 4.41 31.41
N PHE A 335 -4.87 4.12 32.56
CA PHE A 335 -4.50 2.76 32.94
C PHE A 335 -5.72 1.90 33.22
N HIS A 336 -6.68 2.38 34.00
CA HIS A 336 -7.91 1.64 34.28
C HIS A 336 -8.72 1.36 33.01
N LEU A 337 -8.86 2.37 32.12
CA LEU A 337 -9.51 2.19 30.82
C LEU A 337 -8.77 1.15 29.98
N GLY A 338 -7.44 1.24 29.94
CA GLY A 338 -6.63 0.30 29.18
C GLY A 338 -6.71 -1.13 29.71
N ILE A 339 -6.70 -1.33 31.02
CA ILE A 339 -6.86 -2.64 31.66
C ILE A 339 -8.23 -3.23 31.32
N ASN A 340 -9.29 -2.45 31.46
CA ASN A 340 -10.66 -2.88 31.20
C ASN A 340 -10.81 -3.28 29.71
N LEU A 341 -10.36 -2.46 28.77
CA LEU A 341 -10.38 -2.80 27.34
C LEU A 341 -9.61 -4.09 27.04
N ARG A 342 -8.44 -4.27 27.64
CA ARG A 342 -7.61 -5.47 27.46
C ARG A 342 -8.29 -6.71 28.03
N ASP A 343 -8.91 -6.61 29.19
CA ASP A 343 -9.60 -7.74 29.84
C ASP A 343 -10.82 -8.20 29.04
N HIS A 344 -11.39 -7.29 28.22
CA HIS A 344 -12.40 -7.61 27.20
C HIS A 344 -11.80 -8.03 25.84
N GLY A 345 -10.49 -8.31 25.78
CA GLY A 345 -9.83 -8.81 24.59
C GLY A 345 -9.53 -7.75 23.51
N ILE A 346 -9.66 -6.45 23.83
CA ILE A 346 -9.31 -5.36 22.93
C ILE A 346 -7.83 -5.00 23.11
N PRO A 347 -6.99 -5.12 22.09
CA PRO A 347 -5.58 -4.72 22.17
C PRO A 347 -5.46 -3.24 22.50
N VAL A 348 -4.63 -2.90 23.48
CA VAL A 348 -4.38 -1.52 23.89
C VAL A 348 -2.90 -1.21 23.73
N MET A 349 -2.59 -0.10 23.07
CA MET A 349 -1.27 0.50 23.03
C MET A 349 -1.28 1.81 23.82
N MET A 350 -0.36 1.93 24.75
CA MET A 350 -0.17 3.18 25.48
C MET A 350 0.92 4.01 24.83
N PHE A 351 0.64 5.29 24.67
CA PHE A 351 1.58 6.27 24.12
C PHE A 351 1.91 7.32 25.19
N ASN A 352 3.19 7.44 25.55
CA ASN A 352 3.65 8.46 26.47
C ASN A 352 4.42 9.58 25.75
N LEU A 353 4.19 10.79 26.22
CA LEU A 353 4.90 12.00 25.75
C LEU A 353 6.35 12.07 26.21
N PHE A 354 6.67 11.46 27.35
CA PHE A 354 7.96 11.57 28.02
C PHE A 354 8.59 10.20 28.21
N GLU A 355 9.80 9.99 27.69
CA GLU A 355 10.51 8.70 27.66
C GLU A 355 10.68 8.02 29.02
N ASN A 356 10.59 8.76 30.14
CA ASN A 356 10.92 8.26 31.48
C ASN A 356 9.74 7.67 32.27
N THR A 357 8.51 7.73 31.78
CA THR A 357 7.31 7.34 32.54
C THR A 357 6.67 6.03 32.03
N SER A 358 7.20 5.41 30.99
CA SER A 358 6.63 4.18 30.41
C SER A 358 6.85 2.90 31.24
N GLU A 359 7.56 2.95 32.37
CA GLU A 359 7.80 1.77 33.22
C GLU A 359 6.49 1.23 33.78
N LYS A 360 5.59 2.08 34.29
CA LYS A 360 4.29 1.66 34.80
C LYS A 360 3.41 0.98 33.75
N ALA A 361 3.37 1.51 32.52
CA ALA A 361 2.60 0.91 31.44
C ALA A 361 3.18 -0.45 31.03
N HIS A 362 4.50 -0.56 31.04
CA HIS A 362 5.20 -1.81 30.75
C HIS A 362 4.99 -2.87 31.86
N GLU A 363 5.04 -2.45 33.14
CA GLU A 363 4.74 -3.31 34.29
C GLU A 363 3.28 -3.79 34.29
N ALA A 364 2.35 -2.93 33.84
CA ALA A 364 0.94 -3.28 33.65
C ALA A 364 0.70 -4.18 32.42
N GLY A 365 1.76 -4.52 31.64
CA GLY A 365 1.69 -5.41 30.49
C GLY A 365 1.10 -4.79 29.22
N PHE A 366 1.10 -3.47 29.10
CA PHE A 366 0.71 -2.80 27.86
C PHE A 366 1.84 -2.77 26.84
N GLU A 367 1.46 -2.79 25.56
CA GLU A 367 2.35 -2.43 24.47
C GLU A 367 2.58 -0.91 24.52
N VAL A 368 3.83 -0.51 24.75
CA VAL A 368 4.18 0.91 24.88
C VAL A 368 4.96 1.33 23.64
N PHE A 369 4.48 2.36 22.98
CA PHE A 369 5.18 2.94 21.86
C PHE A 369 6.23 3.96 22.32
N LYS A 370 7.49 3.74 21.93
CA LYS A 370 8.62 4.66 22.20
C LYS A 370 8.87 5.52 20.97
N GLY A 371 8.43 6.77 20.99
CA GLY A 371 8.65 7.71 19.89
C GLY A 371 7.87 9.00 20.07
N ASN A 372 8.06 9.95 19.16
CA ASN A 372 7.28 11.19 19.14
C ASN A 372 6.09 11.03 18.17
N LEU A 373 4.88 11.14 18.70
CA LEU A 373 3.63 11.05 17.93
C LEU A 373 3.53 12.12 16.84
N LEU A 374 4.13 13.28 17.08
CA LEU A 374 4.16 14.41 16.15
C LEU A 374 5.32 14.30 15.14
N SER A 375 6.23 13.32 15.31
CA SER A 375 7.29 13.08 14.34
C SER A 375 6.78 12.16 13.24
N SER A 376 6.93 12.59 11.99
CA SER A 376 6.56 11.86 10.77
C SER A 376 7.42 10.61 10.53
N ASN A 377 7.63 9.79 11.55
CA ASN A 377 8.41 8.57 11.42
C ASN A 377 7.50 7.46 10.88
N ASP A 378 7.71 7.02 9.62
CA ASP A 378 6.97 5.92 8.96
C ASP A 378 6.86 4.64 9.81
N ARG A 379 7.67 4.51 10.86
CA ARG A 379 7.61 3.41 11.83
C ARG A 379 6.41 3.46 12.76
N ILE A 380 5.95 4.66 13.11
CA ILE A 380 4.79 4.83 13.99
C ILE A 380 3.58 4.21 13.31
N TYR A 381 3.40 4.51 12.03
CA TYR A 381 2.19 4.14 11.30
C TYR A 381 2.13 2.66 10.91
N SER A 382 3.26 2.01 10.64
CA SER A 382 3.26 0.58 10.32
C SER A 382 2.89 -0.30 11.53
N ASP A 383 3.27 0.12 12.72
CA ASP A 383 2.92 -0.60 13.95
C ASP A 383 1.50 -0.25 14.44
N LEU A 384 0.94 0.88 13.98
CA LEU A 384 -0.40 1.35 14.33
C LEU A 384 -1.52 0.74 13.47
N LEU A 385 -1.22 0.08 12.36
CA LEU A 385 -2.24 -0.56 11.49
C LEU A 385 -3.15 -1.58 12.19
N ARG A 386 -2.71 -2.08 13.35
CA ARG A 386 -3.48 -2.99 14.21
C ARG A 386 -4.56 -2.26 15.02
N TYR A 387 -4.44 -0.95 15.18
CA TYR A 387 -5.30 -0.11 15.98
C TYR A 387 -6.21 0.71 15.09
N ASN A 388 -7.49 0.79 15.47
CA ASN A 388 -8.49 1.53 14.67
C ASN A 388 -8.99 2.78 15.38
N LYS A 389 -8.80 2.88 16.69
CA LYS A 389 -9.30 3.98 17.50
C LYS A 389 -8.13 4.62 18.23
N CYS A 390 -8.13 5.94 18.34
CA CYS A 390 -7.16 6.68 19.12
C CYS A 390 -7.87 7.64 20.06
N ILE A 391 -7.50 7.62 21.34
CA ILE A 391 -8.07 8.49 22.37
C ILE A 391 -6.95 9.34 22.95
N LEU A 392 -7.06 10.65 22.76
CA LEU A 392 -6.11 11.64 23.24
C LEU A 392 -6.52 12.10 24.64
N MET A 393 -5.73 11.69 25.64
CA MET A 393 -6.07 11.87 27.07
C MET A 393 -4.99 12.68 27.80
N THR A 394 -4.17 13.47 27.08
CA THR A 394 -3.16 14.31 27.75
C THR A 394 -3.81 15.55 28.38
N GLN A 395 -3.13 16.14 29.35
CA GLN A 395 -3.58 17.39 29.97
C GLN A 395 -3.29 18.63 29.12
N SER A 396 -2.63 18.47 27.97
CA SER A 396 -2.27 19.57 27.07
C SER A 396 -3.22 19.63 25.88
N PHE A 397 -4.07 20.65 25.86
CA PHE A 397 -4.94 20.90 24.71
C PHE A 397 -4.17 21.10 23.40
N ILE A 398 -3.07 21.86 23.45
CA ILE A 398 -2.24 22.13 22.27
C ILE A 398 -1.70 20.81 21.71
N PHE A 399 -1.18 19.94 22.58
CA PHE A 399 -0.67 18.64 22.14
C PHE A 399 -1.78 17.76 21.57
N ASN A 400 -2.91 17.67 22.28
CA ASN A 400 -4.06 16.86 21.81
C ASN A 400 -4.56 17.37 20.43
N SER A 401 -4.65 18.68 20.23
CA SER A 401 -5.06 19.28 18.96
C SER A 401 -4.07 19.01 17.82
N LEU A 402 -2.77 19.11 18.09
CA LEU A 402 -1.73 18.78 17.12
C LEU A 402 -1.75 17.27 16.78
N ALA A 403 -1.86 16.43 17.81
CA ALA A 403 -1.95 14.98 17.64
C ALA A 403 -3.23 14.58 16.88
N PHE A 404 -4.37 15.24 17.14
CA PHE A 404 -5.61 15.03 16.42
C PHE A 404 -5.44 15.30 14.92
N ASN A 405 -4.91 16.48 14.57
CA ASN A 405 -4.68 16.85 13.17
C ASN A 405 -3.68 15.89 12.47
N GLU A 406 -2.72 15.37 13.21
CA GLU A 406 -1.71 14.45 12.69
C GLU A 406 -2.25 13.03 12.49
N LEU A 407 -3.17 12.57 13.35
CA LEU A 407 -3.71 11.20 13.35
C LEU A 407 -4.97 11.03 12.51
N VAL A 408 -5.78 12.09 12.36
CA VAL A 408 -7.02 12.03 11.56
C VAL A 408 -6.79 11.57 10.12
N PRO A 409 -5.76 12.01 9.38
CA PRO A 409 -5.49 11.53 8.04
C PRO A 409 -5.20 10.02 7.96
N GLU A 410 -4.68 9.42 9.04
CA GLU A 410 -4.31 8.01 9.10
C GLU A 410 -5.45 7.11 9.59
N PHE A 411 -6.13 7.53 10.65
CA PHE A 411 -7.19 6.76 11.30
C PHE A 411 -8.59 7.07 10.77
N GLY A 412 -8.76 8.21 10.17
CA GLY A 412 -10.08 8.77 9.82
C GLY A 412 -10.71 9.57 10.97
N LEU A 413 -11.51 10.58 10.59
CA LEU A 413 -12.11 11.54 11.53
C LEU A 413 -12.88 10.87 12.66
N ASN A 414 -13.68 9.84 12.37
CA ASN A 414 -14.53 9.14 13.34
C ASN A 414 -13.76 8.21 14.31
N ASN A 415 -12.46 8.08 14.13
CA ASN A 415 -11.64 7.14 14.89
C ASN A 415 -10.61 7.82 15.79
N VAL A 416 -10.59 9.15 15.83
CA VAL A 416 -9.72 9.91 16.70
C VAL A 416 -10.60 10.79 17.60
N ASP A 417 -10.56 10.54 18.89
CA ASP A 417 -11.28 11.33 19.88
C ASP A 417 -10.30 11.91 20.90
N MET A 418 -10.68 12.99 21.54
CA MET A 418 -9.90 13.60 22.60
C MET A 418 -10.76 13.89 23.83
N MET A 419 -10.15 13.83 24.99
CA MET A 419 -10.81 14.24 26.21
C MET A 419 -10.81 15.77 26.37
N PRO A 420 -11.85 16.33 27.00
CA PRO A 420 -11.90 17.75 27.28
C PRO A 420 -10.72 18.16 28.17
N VAL A 421 -10.17 19.33 27.92
CA VAL A 421 -9.15 19.93 28.77
C VAL A 421 -9.73 21.23 29.34
N SER A 422 -9.49 21.48 30.63
CA SER A 422 -9.97 22.69 31.29
C SER A 422 -9.40 23.93 30.59
N PHE A 423 -10.28 24.77 30.08
CA PHE A 423 -9.94 26.09 29.52
C PHE A 423 -10.17 27.15 30.57
N ASN A 424 -9.17 27.99 30.81
CA ASN A 424 -9.32 29.17 31.67
C ASN A 424 -10.07 30.32 30.97
N ASP A 425 -10.38 30.16 29.67
CA ASP A 425 -10.96 31.21 28.84
C ASP A 425 -12.01 30.61 27.87
N GLU A 426 -13.28 31.04 28.02
CA GLU A 426 -14.40 30.67 27.13
C GLU A 426 -14.16 31.09 25.68
N GLN A 427 -13.38 32.15 25.42
CA GLN A 427 -13.08 32.61 24.08
C GLN A 427 -12.12 31.66 23.36
N ALA A 428 -11.18 31.05 24.06
CA ALA A 428 -10.27 30.07 23.48
C ALA A 428 -11.01 28.83 22.97
N ARG A 429 -12.08 28.45 23.67
CA ARG A 429 -12.95 27.32 23.31
C ARG A 429 -13.80 27.57 22.08
N ASN A 430 -14.38 28.77 21.98
CA ASN A 430 -15.23 29.13 20.83
C ASN A 430 -14.45 29.25 19.51
N ASN A 431 -13.13 29.36 19.59
CA ASN A 431 -12.22 29.37 18.44
C ASN A 431 -11.73 27.99 17.99
N LEU A 432 -12.25 26.91 18.60
CA LEU A 432 -11.92 25.56 18.16
C LEU A 432 -12.45 25.27 16.76
N ASN A 433 -11.63 24.72 15.90
CA ASN A 433 -12.06 24.22 14.60
C ASN A 433 -13.21 23.21 14.77
N GLY A 434 -14.24 23.33 13.96
CA GLY A 434 -15.43 22.48 14.03
C GLY A 434 -15.16 20.97 14.11
N PRO A 435 -14.22 20.39 13.34
CA PRO A 435 -13.86 18.97 13.44
C PRO A 435 -13.39 18.56 14.83
N ILE A 436 -12.54 19.32 15.49
CA ILE A 436 -12.01 19.03 16.83
C ILE A 436 -13.15 19.05 17.86
N ARG A 437 -14.05 20.03 17.77
CA ARG A 437 -15.15 20.20 18.72
C ARG A 437 -16.11 19.02 18.75
N ASN A 438 -16.37 18.42 17.59
CA ASN A 438 -17.29 17.28 17.47
C ASN A 438 -16.69 15.94 17.93
N HIS A 439 -15.40 15.89 18.21
CA HIS A 439 -14.66 14.69 18.63
C HIS A 439 -14.11 14.80 20.05
N ILE A 440 -14.67 15.71 20.85
CA ILE A 440 -14.39 15.77 22.30
C ILE A 440 -15.33 14.77 22.98
N LEU A 441 -14.73 13.80 23.67
CA LEU A 441 -15.46 12.83 24.49
C LEU A 441 -15.89 13.49 25.81
N PHE A 442 -17.08 13.17 26.26
CA PHE A 442 -17.66 13.65 27.52
C PHE A 442 -17.95 15.16 27.53
N ASP A 443 -18.54 15.61 28.63
CA ASP A 443 -18.82 17.01 28.91
C ASP A 443 -17.52 17.71 29.38
N GLU A 444 -17.53 19.02 29.34
CA GLU A 444 -16.38 19.90 29.64
C GLU A 444 -15.80 19.78 31.04
N ASN A 445 -16.65 19.42 31.98
CA ASN A 445 -16.26 19.23 33.37
C ASN A 445 -15.52 17.91 33.58
N HIS A 446 -15.67 16.93 32.66
CA HIS A 446 -15.11 15.59 32.75
C HIS A 446 -13.71 15.51 32.11
N THR A 447 -12.78 16.30 32.64
CA THR A 447 -11.38 16.31 32.18
C THR A 447 -10.61 15.08 32.68
N PRO A 448 -9.46 14.70 32.07
CA PRO A 448 -8.60 13.65 32.58
C PRO A 448 -8.23 13.82 34.06
N ARG A 449 -8.10 15.06 34.50
CA ARG A 449 -7.82 15.38 35.92
C ARG A 449 -9.00 15.06 36.81
N TRP A 450 -10.23 15.36 36.39
CA TRP A 450 -11.44 15.04 37.10
C TRP A 450 -11.60 13.52 37.24
N PHE A 451 -11.44 12.77 36.15
CA PHE A 451 -11.51 11.32 36.20
C PHE A 451 -10.46 10.69 37.11
N ASN A 452 -9.24 11.20 37.11
CA ASN A 452 -8.21 10.70 38.04
C ASN A 452 -8.57 10.93 39.51
N GLN A 453 -9.14 12.08 39.85
CA GLN A 453 -9.62 12.32 41.24
C GLN A 453 -10.80 11.44 41.56
N PHE A 454 -11.72 11.26 40.62
CA PHE A 454 -12.93 10.45 40.83
C PHE A 454 -12.57 8.98 41.08
N ILE A 455 -11.68 8.40 40.29
CA ILE A 455 -11.24 6.99 40.42
C ILE A 455 -10.54 6.73 41.77
N THR A 456 -9.78 7.68 42.26
CA THR A 456 -9.12 7.52 43.57
C THR A 456 -10.08 7.54 44.74
N GLN A 457 -11.30 8.05 44.57
CA GLN A 457 -12.32 8.22 45.62
C GLN A 457 -13.49 7.22 45.49
N HIS A 458 -13.71 6.62 44.34
CA HIS A 458 -14.89 5.80 44.04
C HIS A 458 -14.50 4.48 43.37
N ASN A 459 -15.33 3.45 43.55
CA ASN A 459 -15.16 2.18 42.84
C ASN A 459 -15.71 2.29 41.41
N ILE A 460 -14.97 1.76 40.45
CA ILE A 460 -15.44 1.63 39.07
C ILE A 460 -16.29 0.38 38.98
N VAL A 461 -17.52 0.53 38.48
CA VAL A 461 -18.44 -0.59 38.24
C VAL A 461 -18.70 -0.68 36.73
N GLU A 462 -18.54 -1.88 36.17
CA GLU A 462 -18.89 -2.16 34.78
C GLU A 462 -20.40 -2.37 34.66
N VAL A 463 -21.00 -1.65 33.68
CA VAL A 463 -22.41 -1.77 33.37
C VAL A 463 -22.59 -2.20 31.94
N PRO A 464 -23.36 -3.26 31.63
CA PRO A 464 -23.68 -3.63 30.26
C PRO A 464 -24.33 -2.46 29.50
N ALA A 465 -23.98 -2.31 28.24
CA ALA A 465 -24.49 -1.21 27.38
C ALA A 465 -26.04 -1.20 27.33
N GLU A 466 -26.67 -2.36 27.43
CA GLU A 466 -28.14 -2.51 27.46
C GLU A 466 -28.82 -1.93 28.75
N ASP A 467 -28.05 -1.83 29.82
CA ASP A 467 -28.53 -1.31 31.10
C ASP A 467 -28.17 0.17 31.31
N TYR A 468 -27.41 0.78 30.42
CA TYR A 468 -26.96 2.18 30.51
C TYR A 468 -28.12 3.18 30.63
N GLU A 469 -29.20 2.96 29.90
CA GLU A 469 -30.40 3.82 29.94
C GLU A 469 -31.18 3.71 31.28
N LYS A 470 -30.88 2.69 32.08
CA LYS A 470 -31.53 2.47 33.40
C LYS A 470 -30.78 3.12 34.56
N ILE A 471 -29.56 3.61 34.29
CA ILE A 471 -28.75 4.26 35.34
C ILE A 471 -29.29 5.68 35.52
N THR A 472 -29.77 5.97 36.71
CA THR A 472 -30.23 7.31 37.09
C THR A 472 -29.06 8.17 37.53
N GLU A 473 -29.22 9.51 37.48
CA GLU A 473 -28.18 10.45 37.95
C GLU A 473 -27.76 10.21 39.42
N ASN A 474 -28.57 9.52 40.21
CA ASN A 474 -28.25 9.17 41.61
C ASN A 474 -27.37 7.93 41.75
N ASP A 475 -27.17 7.17 40.67
CA ASP A 475 -26.35 5.95 40.66
C ASP A 475 -24.93 6.25 40.11
N MET A 476 -24.70 7.47 39.62
CA MET A 476 -23.41 8.00 39.17
C MET A 476 -22.82 8.92 40.25
#